data_0a010da1bb6050e929ffaa702d2c1a11
#
_entry.id   0a010da1bb6050e929ffaa702d2c1a11
#
_cell.length_a   1.000
_cell.length_b   1.000
_cell.length_c   1.000
_cell.angle_alpha   90.00
_cell.angle_beta   90.00
_cell.angle_gamma   90.00
#
_symmetry.space_group_name_H-M   'P 1'
#
loop_
_entity.id
_entity.type
_entity.pdbx_description
1 polymer ?
#
loop_
_entity_poly.entity_id
_entity_poly.type
_entity_poly.pdbx_seq_one_letter_code
_entity_poly.pdbx_strand_id
1 'polypeptide(L)'
;MCGILFVDQKKNFVSKSNFVKVLKSQSWRGPDNTSFKILNNNKIFLGHNRLTILDKKSRSNQPMESDDGRYLLIFNGEIYNYKEIIKKYKLKLRTTSDTEVVLKGFILKGKNILNDLDGMFSFIIYDKEKSEWFCARDRFGIKPLFIYHDKNKTVIGSEPGSIAKLLNLKIDHISILEWKLFRAPTPNYTFFKNLTQFPKSCYRTNKINQNIPYYQLKRKKSKINFGKIKKLIDNSIYSHQMGDVSCTSLLSGGIDSTIILKNSSKVKRCYSVGLKENNEFIAATKISKKLNKKISLVNVENQKLLSTWKYLTKLRKEPLSVPNEGLIYLVCKKMNKKNKIVLTGEGADEIFFGYDKIFRWALTQNQLNIRKFIEMYGYSNTVKPTIRFMNYIKSIASKKKAIDFVEDFFYDFHLPTLLRRMDFASMAASKEARVPFVSKNIIENLYRKNPSIKINKNHSKIPLRKYIEKINLNFVLRTKKIGFSAEINNKSGKFQNYSMFQNIVLKTFKKEHLK
;
A
#
# COMPACT_ATOMS: atom_id res chain seq x y z
N MET A 1 0.38 1.85 -12.02
CA MET A 1 1.33 1.08 -11.19
C MET A 1 1.82 -0.13 -11.91
N CYS A 2 2.98 -0.66 -11.48
CA CYS A 2 3.73 -1.63 -12.26
C CYS A 2 4.05 -2.88 -11.42
N GLY A 3 4.53 -3.92 -12.08
CA GLY A 3 5.19 -5.04 -11.45
C GLY A 3 6.67 -5.02 -11.80
N ILE A 4 7.55 -5.16 -10.81
CA ILE A 4 8.99 -5.27 -11.02
C ILE A 4 9.50 -6.62 -10.55
N LEU A 5 10.50 -7.15 -11.26
CA LEU A 5 11.20 -8.37 -10.90
C LEU A 5 12.67 -8.23 -11.29
N PHE A 6 13.57 -8.45 -10.34
CA PHE A 6 15.02 -8.35 -10.52
C PHE A 6 15.70 -9.60 -10.01
N VAL A 7 16.72 -10.09 -10.72
CA VAL A 7 17.59 -11.18 -10.30
C VAL A 7 19.03 -10.76 -10.50
N ASP A 8 19.86 -10.94 -9.48
CA ASP A 8 21.31 -10.91 -9.51
C ASP A 8 21.82 -12.26 -8.99
N GLN A 9 22.57 -13.01 -9.81
CA GLN A 9 23.02 -14.36 -9.48
C GLN A 9 24.44 -14.66 -9.95
N LYS A 10 25.19 -15.39 -9.14
CA LYS A 10 26.57 -15.78 -9.47
C LYS A 10 26.64 -16.92 -10.50
N LYS A 11 25.68 -17.86 -10.45
CA LYS A 11 25.52 -18.98 -11.34
C LYS A 11 24.08 -18.99 -11.87
N ASN A 12 23.76 -19.76 -12.90
CA ASN A 12 22.45 -19.80 -13.56
C ASN A 12 21.40 -20.57 -12.73
N PHE A 13 21.07 -20.11 -11.51
CA PHE A 13 20.03 -20.68 -10.65
C PHE A 13 18.63 -20.42 -11.19
N VAL A 14 18.42 -19.26 -11.80
CA VAL A 14 17.17 -18.86 -12.43
C VAL A 14 17.40 -18.83 -13.94
N SER A 15 16.68 -19.65 -14.69
CA SER A 15 16.74 -19.64 -16.15
C SER A 15 15.92 -18.49 -16.74
N LYS A 16 16.27 -18.06 -17.96
CA LYS A 16 15.52 -17.06 -18.73
C LYS A 16 14.04 -17.45 -18.87
N SER A 17 13.75 -18.71 -19.19
CA SER A 17 12.38 -19.20 -19.36
C SER A 17 11.56 -19.07 -18.08
N ASN A 18 12.11 -19.48 -16.92
CA ASN A 18 11.43 -19.36 -15.63
C ASN A 18 11.23 -17.90 -15.21
N PHE A 19 12.23 -17.03 -15.42
CA PHE A 19 12.10 -15.60 -15.16
C PHE A 19 10.96 -14.98 -15.97
N VAL A 20 10.93 -15.21 -17.28
CA VAL A 20 9.90 -14.68 -18.19
C VAL A 20 8.52 -15.25 -17.83
N LYS A 21 8.41 -16.54 -17.52
CA LYS A 21 7.16 -17.17 -17.08
C LYS A 21 6.62 -16.51 -15.82
N VAL A 22 7.47 -16.26 -14.84
CA VAL A 22 7.07 -15.60 -13.57
C VAL A 22 6.75 -14.12 -13.80
N LEU A 23 7.53 -13.39 -14.60
CA LEU A 23 7.24 -11.99 -14.96
C LEU A 23 5.88 -11.88 -15.64
N LYS A 24 5.57 -12.72 -16.62
CA LYS A 24 4.26 -12.76 -17.30
C LYS A 24 3.12 -13.12 -16.33
N SER A 25 3.36 -13.99 -15.35
CA SER A 25 2.32 -14.40 -14.38
C SER A 25 1.85 -13.26 -13.46
N GLN A 26 2.57 -12.15 -13.37
CA GLN A 26 2.19 -10.94 -12.63
C GLN A 26 1.84 -9.75 -13.53
N SER A 27 1.56 -9.99 -14.84
CA SER A 27 1.17 -8.94 -15.81
C SER A 27 -0.15 -8.23 -15.45
N TRP A 28 -0.97 -8.81 -14.56
CA TRP A 28 -2.16 -8.18 -14.01
C TRP A 28 -1.84 -6.87 -13.26
N ARG A 29 -0.63 -6.69 -12.73
CA ARG A 29 -0.18 -5.43 -12.16
C ARG A 29 -0.03 -4.33 -13.21
N GLY A 30 0.41 -4.67 -14.41
CA GLY A 30 0.62 -3.72 -15.51
C GLY A 30 0.42 -4.39 -16.86
N PRO A 31 -0.83 -4.44 -17.35
CA PRO A 31 -1.17 -5.18 -18.56
C PRO A 31 -0.82 -4.46 -19.87
N ASP A 32 -0.38 -3.19 -19.81
CA ASP A 32 -0.17 -2.37 -21.00
C ASP A 32 1.15 -2.72 -21.72
N ASN A 33 2.16 -3.18 -21.00
CA ASN A 33 3.42 -3.66 -21.57
C ASN A 33 4.15 -4.61 -20.59
N THR A 34 4.78 -5.66 -21.12
CA THR A 34 5.70 -6.52 -20.40
C THR A 34 7.03 -6.57 -21.12
N SER A 35 8.10 -6.13 -20.48
CA SER A 35 9.44 -6.09 -21.06
C SER A 35 10.51 -6.45 -20.04
N PHE A 36 11.67 -6.86 -20.54
CA PHE A 36 12.80 -7.27 -19.70
C PHE A 36 14.13 -7.06 -20.41
N LYS A 37 15.21 -6.95 -19.63
CA LYS A 37 16.61 -6.99 -20.08
C LYS A 37 17.34 -8.11 -19.33
N ILE A 38 18.25 -8.79 -20.03
CA ILE A 38 19.13 -9.84 -19.48
C ILE A 38 20.55 -9.47 -19.84
N LEU A 39 21.42 -9.49 -18.86
CA LEU A 39 22.81 -9.05 -18.99
C LEU A 39 23.78 -10.07 -18.37
N ASN A 40 25.06 -9.91 -18.67
CA ASN A 40 26.18 -10.62 -18.04
C ASN A 40 25.98 -12.16 -18.12
N ASN A 41 25.72 -12.71 -19.32
CA ASN A 41 25.55 -14.13 -19.53
C ASN A 41 24.52 -14.79 -18.57
N ASN A 42 23.32 -14.20 -18.51
CA ASN A 42 22.24 -14.63 -17.63
C ASN A 42 22.50 -14.50 -16.13
N LYS A 43 23.36 -13.57 -15.70
CA LYS A 43 23.56 -13.27 -14.28
C LYS A 43 22.62 -12.18 -13.76
N ILE A 44 22.23 -11.22 -14.62
CA ILE A 44 21.39 -10.08 -14.25
C ILE A 44 20.12 -10.08 -15.10
N PHE A 45 18.96 -10.02 -14.43
CA PHE A 45 17.66 -9.92 -15.07
C PHE A 45 16.89 -8.73 -14.50
N LEU A 46 16.35 -7.86 -15.36
CA LEU A 46 15.43 -6.80 -15.01
C LEU A 46 14.12 -6.99 -15.78
N GLY A 47 13.02 -7.12 -15.09
CA GLY A 47 11.69 -7.30 -15.67
C GLY A 47 10.68 -6.29 -15.16
N HIS A 48 9.79 -5.86 -16.05
CA HIS A 48 8.79 -4.86 -15.76
C HIS A 48 7.45 -5.16 -16.45
N ASN A 49 6.36 -5.01 -15.68
CA ASN A 49 4.99 -5.00 -16.19
C ASN A 49 4.42 -3.60 -16.00
N ARG A 50 4.08 -2.90 -17.08
CA ARG A 50 3.68 -1.49 -17.06
C ARG A 50 2.17 -1.31 -17.02
N LEU A 51 1.68 -0.54 -16.05
CA LEU A 51 0.39 0.15 -16.15
C LEU A 51 0.68 1.62 -16.49
N THR A 52 0.29 2.03 -17.67
CA THR A 52 0.56 3.36 -18.22
C THR A 52 -0.33 4.41 -17.56
N ILE A 53 0.26 5.30 -16.77
CA ILE A 53 -0.39 6.43 -16.08
C ILE A 53 0.13 7.75 -16.66
N LEU A 54 1.46 7.93 -16.68
CA LEU A 54 2.17 9.06 -17.30
C LEU A 54 2.87 8.60 -18.57
N ASP A 55 3.01 9.49 -19.54
CA ASP A 55 3.60 9.29 -20.84
C ASP A 55 3.14 8.00 -21.54
N LYS A 56 2.07 8.07 -22.31
CA LYS A 56 1.46 6.90 -22.97
C LYS A 56 2.33 6.27 -24.07
N LYS A 57 3.44 6.89 -24.45
CA LYS A 57 4.32 6.43 -25.53
C LYS A 57 5.24 5.29 -25.05
N SER A 58 5.69 4.46 -26.00
CA SER A 58 6.59 3.34 -25.75
C SER A 58 7.97 3.75 -25.22
N ARG A 59 8.40 4.98 -25.50
CA ARG A 59 9.67 5.54 -25.00
C ARG A 59 9.79 5.53 -23.46
N SER A 60 8.67 5.46 -22.75
CA SER A 60 8.62 5.34 -21.28
C SER A 60 8.46 3.90 -20.80
N ASN A 61 8.60 2.89 -21.66
CA ASN A 61 8.66 1.49 -21.24
C ASN A 61 9.95 1.23 -20.45
N GLN A 62 9.89 0.22 -19.61
CA GLN A 62 10.98 -0.14 -18.70
C GLN A 62 11.35 -1.62 -18.90
N PRO A 63 12.61 -2.01 -18.67
CA PRO A 63 13.71 -1.25 -18.06
C PRO A 63 14.08 -0.01 -18.86
N MET A 64 14.09 1.17 -18.19
CA MET A 64 14.47 2.44 -18.81
C MET A 64 15.98 2.60 -18.76
N GLU A 65 16.57 2.93 -19.91
CA GLU A 65 18.01 3.11 -20.05
C GLU A 65 18.38 4.59 -19.99
N SER A 66 19.49 4.93 -19.34
CA SER A 66 20.07 6.30 -19.36
C SER A 66 20.58 6.69 -20.75
N ASP A 67 20.82 7.99 -20.97
CA ASP A 67 21.23 8.51 -22.28
C ASP A 67 22.60 7.93 -22.73
N ASP A 68 23.51 7.69 -21.79
CA ASP A 68 24.81 7.07 -22.00
C ASP A 68 24.77 5.54 -22.04
N GLY A 69 23.58 4.94 -21.87
CA GLY A 69 23.41 3.51 -21.87
C GLY A 69 23.91 2.79 -20.62
N ARG A 70 24.48 3.48 -19.62
CA ARG A 70 25.08 2.89 -18.43
C ARG A 70 24.09 2.34 -17.43
N TYR A 71 23.04 3.10 -17.11
CA TYR A 71 22.08 2.75 -16.07
C TYR A 71 20.79 2.17 -16.65
N LEU A 72 20.23 1.16 -15.94
CA LEU A 72 18.92 0.60 -16.20
C LEU A 72 18.03 0.75 -14.97
N LEU A 73 16.84 1.30 -15.14
CA LEU A 73 15.84 1.49 -14.08
C LEU A 73 14.60 0.63 -14.32
N ILE A 74 14.13 -0.06 -13.28
CA ILE A 74 12.77 -0.58 -13.16
C ILE A 74 12.09 0.07 -11.94
N PHE A 75 10.91 0.65 -12.15
CA PHE A 75 10.22 1.51 -11.19
C PHE A 75 8.74 1.15 -11.11
N ASN A 76 8.24 0.96 -9.89
CA ASN A 76 6.84 0.80 -9.57
C ASN A 76 6.43 1.94 -8.63
N GLY A 77 5.76 2.95 -9.16
CA GLY A 77 5.40 4.11 -8.34
C GLY A 77 4.86 5.30 -9.10
N GLU A 78 4.78 6.41 -8.37
CA GLU A 78 4.43 7.73 -8.85
C GLU A 78 5.13 8.78 -7.99
N ILE A 79 5.83 9.73 -8.60
CA ILE A 79 6.51 10.84 -7.93
C ILE A 79 5.66 12.11 -8.11
N TYR A 80 4.94 12.51 -7.07
CA TYR A 80 3.96 13.61 -7.15
C TYR A 80 4.61 14.96 -7.42
N ASN A 81 5.83 15.17 -6.94
CA ASN A 81 6.58 16.42 -7.13
C ASN A 81 7.60 16.35 -8.27
N TYR A 82 7.43 15.45 -9.26
CA TYR A 82 8.42 15.28 -10.35
C TYR A 82 8.70 16.55 -11.13
N LYS A 83 7.70 17.42 -11.35
CA LYS A 83 7.87 18.71 -12.04
C LYS A 83 8.76 19.69 -11.25
N GLU A 84 8.62 19.68 -9.92
CA GLU A 84 9.46 20.49 -9.03
C GLU A 84 10.92 20.00 -9.07
N ILE A 85 11.14 18.70 -9.12
CA ILE A 85 12.47 18.08 -9.25
C ILE A 85 13.09 18.45 -10.60
N ILE A 86 12.34 18.41 -11.70
CA ILE A 86 12.81 18.85 -13.03
C ILE A 86 13.31 20.29 -12.95
N LYS A 87 12.50 21.19 -12.38
CA LYS A 87 12.86 22.62 -12.23
C LYS A 87 14.07 22.80 -11.31
N LYS A 88 14.08 22.14 -10.16
CA LYS A 88 15.16 22.24 -9.14
C LYS A 88 16.51 21.87 -9.73
N TYR A 89 16.58 20.78 -10.49
CA TYR A 89 17.82 20.23 -11.03
C TYR A 89 18.04 20.52 -12.50
N LYS A 90 17.16 21.32 -13.13
CA LYS A 90 17.24 21.69 -14.56
C LYS A 90 17.38 20.44 -15.46
N LEU A 91 16.62 19.36 -15.14
CA LEU A 91 16.73 18.09 -15.84
C LEU A 91 16.20 18.22 -17.29
N LYS A 92 17.01 17.80 -18.25
CA LYS A 92 16.60 17.65 -19.66
C LYS A 92 16.06 16.22 -19.83
N LEU A 93 14.78 16.07 -20.20
CA LEU A 93 14.10 14.78 -20.31
C LEU A 93 13.76 14.46 -21.78
N ARG A 94 13.83 13.17 -22.14
CA ARG A 94 13.36 12.62 -23.42
C ARG A 94 11.86 12.27 -23.36
N THR A 95 11.35 12.06 -22.13
CA THR A 95 9.98 11.63 -21.88
C THR A 95 9.24 12.65 -21.01
N THR A 96 7.95 12.45 -20.80
CA THR A 96 7.17 13.23 -19.83
C THR A 96 6.90 12.41 -18.55
N SER A 97 7.62 11.29 -18.37
CA SER A 97 7.43 10.36 -17.26
C SER A 97 8.26 10.76 -16.04
N ASP A 98 7.69 10.59 -14.87
CA ASP A 98 8.38 10.66 -13.58
C ASP A 98 9.46 9.58 -13.42
N THR A 99 9.35 8.46 -14.14
CA THR A 99 10.36 7.40 -14.19
C THR A 99 11.73 7.94 -14.63
N GLU A 100 11.77 8.77 -15.69
CA GLU A 100 13.02 9.38 -16.15
C GLU A 100 13.57 10.39 -15.14
N VAL A 101 12.68 11.08 -14.39
CA VAL A 101 13.10 12.00 -13.32
C VAL A 101 13.80 11.23 -12.20
N VAL A 102 13.32 10.05 -11.83
CA VAL A 102 13.99 9.18 -10.85
C VAL A 102 15.37 8.78 -11.36
N LEU A 103 15.49 8.34 -12.62
CA LEU A 103 16.75 7.89 -13.20
C LEU A 103 17.78 9.03 -13.26
N LYS A 104 17.42 10.17 -13.89
CA LYS A 104 18.32 11.32 -14.03
C LYS A 104 18.64 11.98 -12.69
N GLY A 105 17.67 12.02 -11.78
CA GLY A 105 17.88 12.48 -10.41
C GLY A 105 18.89 11.60 -9.65
N PHE A 106 18.81 10.26 -9.84
CA PHE A 106 19.79 9.33 -9.25
C PHE A 106 21.19 9.48 -9.86
N ILE A 107 21.29 9.63 -11.16
CA ILE A 107 22.59 9.87 -11.83
C ILE A 107 23.25 11.13 -11.27
N LEU A 108 22.48 12.20 -11.05
CA LEU A 108 22.99 13.49 -10.56
C LEU A 108 23.32 13.49 -9.06
N LYS A 109 22.50 12.83 -8.22
CA LYS A 109 22.53 12.97 -6.75
C LYS A 109 22.80 11.67 -6.00
N GLY A 110 22.91 10.54 -6.70
CA GLY A 110 22.99 9.23 -6.10
C GLY A 110 21.83 8.98 -5.13
N LYS A 111 22.11 8.34 -4.01
CA LYS A 111 21.14 8.05 -2.94
C LYS A 111 20.43 9.29 -2.37
N ASN A 112 21.04 10.47 -2.46
CA ASN A 112 20.51 11.70 -1.87
C ASN A 112 19.22 12.18 -2.57
N ILE A 113 18.96 11.74 -3.79
CA ILE A 113 17.68 12.02 -4.48
C ILE A 113 16.47 11.55 -3.66
N LEU A 114 16.59 10.48 -2.86
CA LEU A 114 15.51 9.95 -2.03
C LEU A 114 14.91 10.98 -1.06
N ASN A 115 15.70 11.98 -0.64
CA ASN A 115 15.23 13.04 0.23
C ASN A 115 14.27 13.99 -0.47
N ASP A 116 14.42 14.18 -1.78
CA ASP A 116 13.62 15.09 -2.60
C ASP A 116 12.37 14.42 -3.19
N LEU A 117 12.40 13.10 -3.39
CA LEU A 117 11.24 12.38 -3.93
C LEU A 117 10.04 12.48 -2.97
N ASP A 118 8.92 13.04 -3.41
CA ASP A 118 7.63 12.97 -2.72
C ASP A 118 6.66 12.14 -3.57
N GLY A 119 6.34 10.95 -3.07
CA GLY A 119 5.57 9.99 -3.82
C GLY A 119 5.48 8.62 -3.15
N MET A 120 4.92 7.69 -3.89
CA MET A 120 4.81 6.28 -3.56
C MET A 120 5.66 5.48 -4.55
N PHE A 121 6.66 4.74 -4.07
CA PHE A 121 7.57 4.07 -4.99
C PHE A 121 8.30 2.85 -4.42
N SER A 122 8.67 1.96 -5.31
CA SER A 122 9.75 1.01 -5.18
C SER A 122 10.49 0.91 -6.50
N PHE A 123 11.80 0.91 -6.48
CA PHE A 123 12.59 0.84 -7.72
C PHE A 123 13.93 0.16 -7.53
N ILE A 124 14.50 -0.27 -8.65
CA ILE A 124 15.84 -0.82 -8.74
C ILE A 124 16.55 -0.15 -9.90
N ILE A 125 17.77 0.34 -9.65
CA ILE A 125 18.68 0.87 -10.65
C ILE A 125 19.89 -0.06 -10.73
N TYR A 126 20.28 -0.47 -11.93
CA TYR A 126 21.48 -1.26 -12.19
C TYR A 126 22.49 -0.44 -12.97
N ASP A 127 23.72 -0.32 -12.45
CA ASP A 127 24.88 0.30 -13.10
C ASP A 127 25.65 -0.80 -13.83
N LYS A 128 25.64 -0.78 -15.16
CA LYS A 128 26.29 -1.81 -15.99
C LYS A 128 27.81 -1.78 -15.91
N GLU A 129 28.42 -0.60 -15.75
CA GLU A 129 29.88 -0.46 -15.65
C GLU A 129 30.40 -1.01 -14.33
N LYS A 130 29.74 -0.65 -13.22
CA LYS A 130 30.17 -1.09 -11.88
C LYS A 130 29.64 -2.47 -11.49
N SER A 131 28.70 -3.03 -12.27
CA SER A 131 27.94 -4.24 -11.90
C SER A 131 27.29 -4.09 -10.52
N GLU A 132 26.72 -2.92 -10.24
CA GLU A 132 26.10 -2.57 -8.97
C GLU A 132 24.59 -2.34 -9.15
N TRP A 133 23.82 -2.81 -8.18
CA TRP A 133 22.41 -2.42 -8.09
C TRP A 133 22.12 -1.59 -6.84
N PHE A 134 21.16 -0.71 -6.97
CA PHE A 134 20.60 0.10 -5.91
C PHE A 134 19.08 -0.09 -5.91
N CYS A 135 18.50 -0.43 -4.76
CA CYS A 135 17.04 -0.47 -4.62
C CYS A 135 16.57 0.40 -3.47
N ALA A 136 15.36 0.97 -3.61
CA ALA A 136 14.75 1.81 -2.58
C ALA A 136 13.23 1.63 -2.52
N ARG A 137 12.65 1.89 -1.34
CA ARG A 137 11.23 1.87 -1.09
C ARG A 137 10.76 3.16 -0.41
N ASP A 138 9.56 3.64 -0.75
CA ASP A 138 9.01 4.90 -0.25
C ASP A 138 8.88 4.98 1.27
N ARG A 139 8.70 6.21 1.79
CA ARG A 139 8.71 6.54 3.22
C ARG A 139 7.72 5.77 4.07
N PHE A 140 6.57 5.38 3.50
CA PHE A 140 5.49 4.72 4.24
C PHE A 140 5.24 3.28 3.78
N GLY A 141 6.03 2.81 2.79
CA GLY A 141 5.89 1.47 2.24
C GLY A 141 4.59 1.26 1.45
N ILE A 142 4.11 2.33 0.77
CA ILE A 142 2.90 2.30 -0.05
C ILE A 142 3.06 1.29 -1.17
N LYS A 143 4.24 1.31 -1.85
CA LYS A 143 4.52 0.32 -2.88
C LYS A 143 5.19 -0.92 -2.31
N PRO A 144 4.75 -2.12 -2.74
CA PRO A 144 5.35 -3.37 -2.29
C PRO A 144 6.76 -3.55 -2.85
N LEU A 145 7.66 -4.06 -2.02
CA LEU A 145 8.98 -4.53 -2.40
C LEU A 145 9.38 -5.68 -1.47
N PHE A 146 9.86 -6.78 -2.05
CA PHE A 146 10.29 -7.97 -1.33
C PHE A 146 11.66 -8.39 -1.81
N ILE A 147 12.46 -8.97 -0.93
CA ILE A 147 13.82 -9.37 -1.21
C ILE A 147 14.11 -10.77 -0.64
N TYR A 148 14.61 -11.63 -1.50
CA TYR A 148 15.32 -12.84 -1.14
C TYR A 148 16.81 -12.62 -1.37
N HIS A 149 17.63 -13.01 -0.42
CA HIS A 149 19.10 -12.87 -0.54
C HIS A 149 19.80 -14.04 0.14
N ASP A 150 20.70 -14.66 -0.57
CA ASP A 150 21.66 -15.62 -0.06
C ASP A 150 23.07 -15.38 -0.63
N LYS A 151 24.05 -16.22 -0.32
CA LYS A 151 25.43 -16.13 -0.80
C LYS A 151 25.59 -16.20 -2.33
N ASN A 152 24.59 -16.73 -3.03
CA ASN A 152 24.64 -17.03 -4.46
C ASN A 152 23.77 -16.10 -5.32
N LYS A 153 22.70 -15.55 -4.75
CA LYS A 153 21.74 -14.75 -5.52
C LYS A 153 20.92 -13.79 -4.68
N THR A 154 20.48 -12.74 -5.33
CA THR A 154 19.47 -11.82 -4.83
C THR A 154 18.31 -11.76 -5.80
N VAL A 155 17.08 -11.87 -5.28
CA VAL A 155 15.85 -11.68 -6.06
C VAL A 155 15.00 -10.62 -5.40
N ILE A 156 14.64 -9.58 -6.14
CA ILE A 156 13.84 -8.45 -5.64
C ILE A 156 12.60 -8.30 -6.53
N GLY A 157 11.43 -8.05 -5.93
CA GLY A 157 10.23 -7.85 -6.74
C GLY A 157 9.03 -7.33 -5.97
N SER A 158 7.97 -7.02 -6.72
CA SER A 158 6.72 -6.50 -6.17
C SER A 158 5.84 -7.56 -5.53
N GLU A 159 5.95 -8.83 -5.93
CA GLU A 159 5.04 -9.91 -5.53
C GLU A 159 5.80 -11.07 -4.87
N PRO A 160 5.64 -11.29 -3.56
CA PRO A 160 6.40 -12.33 -2.85
C PRO A 160 5.99 -13.75 -3.27
N GLY A 161 4.71 -13.99 -3.60
CA GLY A 161 4.29 -15.29 -4.12
C GLY A 161 4.90 -15.63 -5.48
N SER A 162 5.22 -14.62 -6.30
CA SER A 162 5.94 -14.81 -7.56
C SER A 162 7.42 -15.14 -7.33
N ILE A 163 8.08 -14.45 -6.40
CA ILE A 163 9.46 -14.75 -5.99
C ILE A 163 9.54 -16.17 -5.39
N ALA A 164 8.59 -16.49 -4.51
CA ALA A 164 8.54 -17.81 -3.87
C ALA A 164 8.41 -18.95 -4.92
N LYS A 165 7.56 -18.75 -5.95
CA LYS A 165 7.43 -19.71 -7.06
C LYS A 165 8.70 -19.80 -7.90
N LEU A 166 9.37 -18.67 -8.16
CA LEU A 166 10.61 -18.62 -8.94
C LEU A 166 11.74 -19.42 -8.26
N LEU A 167 11.78 -19.37 -6.92
CA LEU A 167 12.85 -19.94 -6.10
C LEU A 167 12.43 -21.23 -5.36
N ASN A 168 11.21 -21.71 -5.57
CA ASN A 168 10.64 -22.86 -4.86
C ASN A 168 10.78 -22.77 -3.33
N LEU A 169 10.36 -21.61 -2.75
CA LEU A 169 10.50 -21.36 -1.32
C LEU A 169 9.44 -22.10 -0.49
N LYS A 170 9.85 -22.61 0.66
CA LYS A 170 8.95 -23.26 1.62
C LYS A 170 8.09 -22.24 2.36
N ILE A 171 6.87 -22.69 2.73
CA ILE A 171 5.94 -21.87 3.55
C ILE A 171 6.52 -21.65 4.96
N ASP A 172 6.36 -20.41 5.48
CA ASP A 172 6.62 -20.07 6.88
C ASP A 172 5.35 -20.23 7.72
N HIS A 173 5.26 -21.31 8.49
CA HIS A 173 4.11 -21.64 9.33
C HIS A 173 3.91 -20.63 10.47
N ILE A 174 4.98 -20.00 10.97
CA ILE A 174 4.88 -18.96 12.00
C ILE A 174 4.11 -17.76 11.44
N SER A 175 4.41 -17.35 10.23
CA SER A 175 3.68 -16.26 9.53
C SER A 175 2.19 -16.57 9.32
N ILE A 176 1.81 -17.85 9.16
CA ILE A 176 0.40 -18.24 9.09
C ILE A 176 -0.30 -18.04 10.45
N LEU A 177 0.34 -18.39 11.57
CA LEU A 177 -0.22 -18.16 12.91
C LEU A 177 -0.39 -16.66 13.19
N GLU A 178 0.62 -15.86 12.85
CA GLU A 178 0.55 -14.39 12.98
C GLU A 178 -0.55 -13.79 12.12
N TRP A 179 -0.70 -14.26 10.88
CA TRP A 179 -1.79 -13.83 9.99
C TRP A 179 -3.18 -14.18 10.54
N LYS A 180 -3.35 -15.35 11.13
CA LYS A 180 -4.62 -15.73 11.76
C LYS A 180 -5.00 -14.79 12.89
N LEU A 181 -4.03 -14.33 13.67
CA LEU A 181 -4.27 -13.45 14.81
C LEU A 181 -4.28 -11.96 14.42
N PHE A 182 -3.39 -11.53 13.53
CA PHE A 182 -3.13 -10.12 13.23
C PHE A 182 -3.34 -9.71 11.76
N ARG A 183 -3.83 -10.63 10.91
CA ARG A 183 -4.10 -10.42 9.47
C ARG A 183 -2.87 -10.24 8.59
N ALA A 184 -1.68 -10.26 9.15
CA ALA A 184 -0.41 -10.16 8.44
C ALA A 184 0.71 -10.86 9.25
N PRO A 185 1.81 -11.25 8.60
CA PRO A 185 3.05 -11.61 9.27
C PRO A 185 3.64 -10.42 10.03
N THR A 186 4.47 -10.69 11.03
CA THR A 186 5.33 -9.69 11.69
C THR A 186 6.11 -8.88 10.63
N PRO A 187 6.32 -7.55 10.81
CA PRO A 187 7.10 -6.74 9.88
C PRO A 187 8.44 -7.38 9.50
N ASN A 188 8.84 -7.21 8.27
CA ASN A 188 10.00 -7.82 7.61
C ASN A 188 9.87 -9.32 7.30
N TYR A 189 8.81 -10.00 7.70
CA TYR A 189 8.54 -11.39 7.33
C TYR A 189 7.47 -11.49 6.23
N THR A 190 7.46 -12.64 5.54
CA THR A 190 6.44 -13.00 4.55
C THR A 190 5.88 -14.40 4.87
N PHE A 191 4.97 -14.91 4.07
CA PHE A 191 4.50 -16.29 4.18
C PHE A 191 5.49 -17.34 3.69
N PHE A 192 6.70 -16.91 3.29
CA PHE A 192 7.74 -17.81 2.74
C PHE A 192 9.04 -17.66 3.53
N LYS A 193 9.71 -18.78 3.82
CA LYS A 193 11.00 -18.79 4.51
C LYS A 193 12.05 -18.05 3.68
N ASN A 194 12.92 -17.30 4.34
CA ASN A 194 14.03 -16.56 3.77
C ASN A 194 13.65 -15.45 2.76
N LEU A 195 12.37 -15.19 2.57
CA LEU A 195 11.87 -14.06 1.79
C LEU A 195 11.38 -12.98 2.74
N THR A 196 11.94 -11.78 2.64
CA THR A 196 11.62 -10.68 3.54
C THR A 196 10.90 -9.55 2.83
N GLN A 197 10.02 -8.87 3.55
CA GLN A 197 9.49 -7.60 3.10
C GLN A 197 10.59 -6.54 3.21
N PHE A 198 10.90 -5.86 2.11
CA PHE A 198 11.87 -4.77 2.15
C PHE A 198 11.32 -3.62 3.02
N PRO A 199 12.09 -3.12 4.01
CA PRO A 199 11.59 -2.11 4.93
C PRO A 199 11.20 -0.81 4.23
N LYS A 200 10.17 -0.13 4.73
CA LYS A 200 9.84 1.24 4.30
C LYS A 200 10.99 2.20 4.63
N SER A 201 11.07 3.32 3.91
CA SER A 201 12.08 4.36 4.16
C SER A 201 13.52 3.90 4.03
N CYS A 202 13.79 2.79 3.35
CA CYS A 202 15.14 2.22 3.23
C CYS A 202 15.59 2.12 1.78
N TYR A 203 16.91 2.07 1.63
CA TYR A 203 17.59 1.64 0.42
C TYR A 203 18.62 0.55 0.72
N ARG A 204 19.07 -0.17 -0.30
CA ARG A 204 20.11 -1.21 -0.23
C ARG A 204 20.85 -1.29 -1.56
N THR A 205 22.11 -1.74 -1.49
CA THR A 205 22.94 -2.06 -2.65
C THR A 205 23.53 -3.46 -2.52
N ASN A 206 24.09 -4.02 -3.59
CA ASN A 206 24.79 -5.30 -3.51
C ASN A 206 26.10 -5.24 -2.71
N LYS A 207 26.69 -4.06 -2.56
CA LYS A 207 27.90 -3.87 -1.72
C LYS A 207 27.63 -3.86 -0.24
N ILE A 208 26.42 -3.40 0.15
CA ILE A 208 26.05 -3.21 1.55
C ILE A 208 24.94 -4.19 1.88
N ASN A 209 25.27 -5.26 2.61
CA ASN A 209 24.31 -6.30 2.98
C ASN A 209 23.35 -5.87 4.12
N GLN A 210 23.00 -4.58 4.17
CA GLN A 210 22.10 -4.00 5.16
C GLN A 210 21.09 -3.05 4.51
N ASN A 211 19.89 -2.97 5.08
CA ASN A 211 18.91 -1.98 4.71
C ASN A 211 19.22 -0.67 5.43
N ILE A 212 19.52 0.37 4.67
CA ILE A 212 19.93 1.68 5.21
C ILE A 212 18.71 2.62 5.19
N PRO A 213 18.27 3.14 6.35
CA PRO A 213 17.19 4.10 6.39
C PRO A 213 17.67 5.45 5.82
N TYR A 214 16.87 6.01 4.89
CA TYR A 214 17.08 7.36 4.36
C TYR A 214 16.12 8.38 4.97
N TYR A 215 15.10 7.91 5.67
CA TYR A 215 14.11 8.76 6.32
C TYR A 215 13.66 8.13 7.64
N GLN A 216 13.51 8.97 8.65
CA GLN A 216 12.97 8.62 9.95
C GLN A 216 11.86 9.60 10.33
N LEU A 217 10.71 9.08 10.69
CA LEU A 217 9.60 9.90 11.17
C LEU A 217 9.93 10.44 12.57
N LYS A 218 9.94 11.77 12.70
CA LYS A 218 10.26 12.47 13.95
C LYS A 218 9.12 13.42 14.34
N ARG A 219 8.93 13.59 15.64
CA ARG A 219 8.00 14.58 16.19
C ARG A 219 8.44 15.99 15.80
N LYS A 220 7.58 16.74 15.13
CA LYS A 220 7.80 18.19 14.90
C LYS A 220 7.30 19.00 16.10
N LYS A 221 8.12 19.89 16.63
CA LYS A 221 7.76 20.79 17.75
C LYS A 221 6.73 21.86 17.36
N SER A 222 6.62 22.23 16.07
CA SER A 222 5.75 23.31 15.60
C SER A 222 4.29 23.12 16.00
N LYS A 223 3.63 24.18 16.44
CA LYS A 223 2.17 24.20 16.63
C LYS A 223 1.47 23.97 15.29
N ILE A 224 0.34 23.27 15.32
CA ILE A 224 -0.50 23.04 14.15
C ILE A 224 -1.94 23.42 14.49
N ASN A 225 -2.58 24.15 13.58
CA ASN A 225 -3.99 24.51 13.68
C ASN A 225 -4.80 23.83 12.56
N PHE A 226 -6.12 23.96 12.67
CA PHE A 226 -7.03 23.36 11.69
C PHE A 226 -6.81 23.89 10.26
N GLY A 227 -6.58 25.19 10.09
CA GLY A 227 -6.35 25.79 8.77
C GLY A 227 -5.14 25.18 8.05
N LYS A 228 -4.04 24.96 8.79
CA LYS A 228 -2.85 24.28 8.27
C LYS A 228 -3.13 22.82 7.91
N ILE A 229 -3.86 22.08 8.76
CA ILE A 229 -4.23 20.68 8.48
C ILE A 229 -5.09 20.60 7.21
N LYS A 230 -6.09 21.47 7.10
CA LYS A 230 -6.95 21.55 5.92
C LYS A 230 -6.14 21.77 4.65
N LYS A 231 -5.24 22.77 4.64
CA LYS A 231 -4.37 23.08 3.49
C LYS A 231 -3.49 21.88 3.09
N LEU A 232 -2.94 21.16 4.07
CA LEU A 232 -2.14 19.95 3.82
C LEU A 232 -2.97 18.85 3.15
N ILE A 233 -4.22 18.63 3.59
CA ILE A 233 -5.14 17.67 3.00
C ILE A 233 -5.48 18.07 1.56
N ASP A 234 -5.86 19.34 1.34
CA ASP A 234 -6.24 19.84 0.02
C ASP A 234 -5.09 19.70 -0.99
N ASN A 235 -3.88 20.11 -0.61
CA ASN A 235 -2.69 20.00 -1.45
C ASN A 235 -2.36 18.53 -1.78
N SER A 236 -2.49 17.65 -0.79
CA SER A 236 -2.24 16.24 -1.00
C SER A 236 -3.26 15.61 -1.96
N ILE A 237 -4.55 15.91 -1.79
CA ILE A 237 -5.59 15.40 -2.71
C ILE A 237 -5.36 15.93 -4.13
N TYR A 238 -4.96 17.19 -4.26
CA TYR A 238 -4.65 17.80 -5.55
C TYR A 238 -3.49 17.09 -6.25
N SER A 239 -2.35 16.90 -5.56
CA SER A 239 -1.17 16.24 -6.14
C SER A 239 -1.42 14.78 -6.52
N HIS A 240 -2.25 14.07 -5.76
CA HIS A 240 -2.60 12.67 -6.05
C HIS A 240 -3.50 12.49 -7.29
N GLN A 241 -4.02 13.57 -7.90
CA GLN A 241 -4.80 13.52 -9.14
C GLN A 241 -3.95 13.64 -10.40
N MET A 242 -2.62 13.73 -10.27
CA MET A 242 -1.73 13.83 -11.44
C MET A 242 -1.77 12.55 -12.29
N GLY A 243 -1.61 12.71 -13.59
CA GLY A 243 -1.60 11.63 -14.58
C GLY A 243 -2.28 12.03 -15.89
N ASP A 244 -1.95 11.30 -16.96
CA ASP A 244 -2.50 11.47 -18.31
C ASP A 244 -3.74 10.59 -18.55
N VAL A 245 -4.26 9.97 -17.50
CA VAL A 245 -5.41 9.06 -17.53
C VAL A 245 -6.53 9.54 -16.61
N SER A 246 -7.73 9.02 -16.81
CA SER A 246 -8.88 9.40 -16.00
C SER A 246 -8.74 8.93 -14.55
N CYS A 247 -9.14 9.82 -13.63
CA CYS A 247 -9.16 9.60 -12.19
C CYS A 247 -10.59 9.36 -11.69
N THR A 248 -10.73 8.46 -10.73
CA THR A 248 -11.98 8.17 -10.02
C THR A 248 -11.75 8.07 -8.52
N SER A 249 -12.80 7.90 -7.73
CA SER A 249 -12.72 7.77 -6.27
C SER A 249 -13.65 6.68 -5.76
N LEU A 250 -13.22 6.00 -4.70
CA LEU A 250 -14.12 5.19 -3.88
C LEU A 250 -14.88 6.10 -2.91
N LEU A 251 -16.18 5.83 -2.73
CA LEU A 251 -17.05 6.57 -1.82
C LEU A 251 -17.79 5.59 -0.92
N SER A 252 -17.44 5.57 0.36
CA SER A 252 -18.06 4.72 1.37
C SER A 252 -19.20 5.40 2.15
N GLY A 253 -19.50 6.67 1.86
CA GLY A 253 -20.47 7.42 2.68
C GLY A 253 -19.89 8.03 3.97
N GLY A 254 -18.66 7.70 4.32
CA GLY A 254 -17.96 8.22 5.50
C GLY A 254 -17.18 9.53 5.26
N ILE A 255 -16.70 10.12 6.35
CA ILE A 255 -15.97 11.40 6.39
C ILE A 255 -14.80 11.41 5.40
N ASP A 256 -13.94 10.40 5.46
CA ASP A 256 -12.67 10.33 4.74
C ASP A 256 -12.88 10.36 3.22
N SER A 257 -13.72 9.45 2.72
CA SER A 257 -14.05 9.37 1.29
C SER A 257 -14.80 10.59 0.77
N THR A 258 -15.60 11.25 1.63
CA THR A 258 -16.30 12.49 1.30
C THR A 258 -15.31 13.64 1.09
N ILE A 259 -14.32 13.79 1.97
CA ILE A 259 -13.28 14.82 1.84
C ILE A 259 -12.45 14.59 0.57
N ILE A 260 -12.08 13.34 0.28
CA ILE A 260 -11.38 12.98 -0.96
C ILE A 260 -12.21 13.40 -2.17
N LEU A 261 -13.48 13.00 -2.25
CA LEU A 261 -14.34 13.29 -3.40
C LEU A 261 -14.58 14.78 -3.58
N LYS A 262 -14.83 15.53 -2.49
CA LYS A 262 -15.04 16.99 -2.52
C LYS A 262 -13.89 17.74 -3.16
N ASN A 263 -12.65 17.35 -2.84
CA ASN A 263 -11.45 18.06 -3.29
C ASN A 263 -10.86 17.49 -4.59
N SER A 264 -11.51 16.48 -5.16
CA SER A 264 -11.04 15.85 -6.40
C SER A 264 -11.69 16.47 -7.61
N SER A 265 -11.08 17.55 -8.14
CA SER A 265 -11.57 18.27 -9.33
C SER A 265 -11.63 17.40 -10.59
N LYS A 266 -10.64 16.52 -10.79
CA LYS A 266 -10.57 15.61 -11.94
C LYS A 266 -11.53 14.42 -11.86
N VAL A 267 -12.11 14.13 -10.69
CA VAL A 267 -13.05 13.02 -10.52
C VAL A 267 -14.44 13.45 -10.96
N LYS A 268 -14.93 12.87 -12.06
CA LYS A 268 -16.31 13.07 -12.58
C LYS A 268 -17.28 12.00 -12.05
N ARG A 269 -16.78 10.79 -11.77
CA ARG A 269 -17.56 9.64 -11.30
C ARG A 269 -16.86 8.97 -10.12
N CYS A 270 -17.64 8.66 -9.08
CA CYS A 270 -17.20 7.84 -7.94
C CYS A 270 -17.91 6.47 -7.95
N TYR A 271 -17.37 5.56 -7.13
CA TYR A 271 -17.88 4.20 -7.01
C TYR A 271 -18.07 3.84 -5.54
N SER A 272 -19.18 3.16 -5.25
CA SER A 272 -19.45 2.54 -3.95
C SER A 272 -19.68 1.06 -4.13
N VAL A 273 -19.29 0.25 -3.14
CA VAL A 273 -19.46 -1.21 -3.16
C VAL A 273 -19.94 -1.71 -1.82
N GLY A 274 -20.76 -2.74 -1.84
CA GLY A 274 -21.27 -3.41 -0.65
C GLY A 274 -22.02 -4.68 -0.98
N LEU A 275 -22.35 -5.45 0.04
CA LEU A 275 -23.26 -6.59 -0.06
C LEU A 275 -24.70 -6.08 -0.10
N LYS A 276 -25.64 -6.90 -0.63
CA LYS A 276 -27.04 -6.52 -0.77
C LYS A 276 -27.64 -5.99 0.53
N GLU A 277 -27.37 -6.65 1.64
CA GLU A 277 -27.93 -6.35 2.97
C GLU A 277 -27.02 -5.46 3.84
N ASN A 278 -25.77 -5.23 3.41
CA ASN A 278 -24.76 -4.53 4.22
C ASN A 278 -23.94 -3.58 3.33
N ASN A 279 -24.46 -2.37 3.14
CA ASN A 279 -23.84 -1.35 2.31
C ASN A 279 -24.18 0.07 2.79
N GLU A 280 -23.44 1.04 2.26
CA GLU A 280 -23.60 2.48 2.55
C GLU A 280 -24.15 3.25 1.34
N PHE A 281 -24.91 2.60 0.44
CA PHE A 281 -25.36 3.18 -0.83
C PHE A 281 -26.22 4.42 -0.69
N ILE A 282 -27.11 4.47 0.31
CA ILE A 282 -27.98 5.63 0.57
C ILE A 282 -27.12 6.86 0.91
N ALA A 283 -26.18 6.71 1.84
CA ALA A 283 -25.28 7.80 2.23
C ALA A 283 -24.38 8.23 1.07
N ALA A 284 -23.77 7.28 0.36
CA ALA A 284 -22.91 7.56 -0.78
C ALA A 284 -23.66 8.30 -1.90
N THR A 285 -24.89 7.91 -2.20
CA THR A 285 -25.75 8.58 -3.19
C THR A 285 -26.10 10.00 -2.77
N LYS A 286 -26.46 10.22 -1.49
CA LYS A 286 -26.76 11.56 -0.97
C LYS A 286 -25.55 12.49 -1.08
N ILE A 287 -24.35 11.99 -0.74
CA ILE A 287 -23.10 12.75 -0.84
C ILE A 287 -22.77 13.06 -2.30
N SER A 288 -22.84 12.08 -3.20
CA SER A 288 -22.52 12.28 -4.60
C SER A 288 -23.41 13.32 -5.27
N LYS A 289 -24.73 13.32 -4.97
CA LYS A 289 -25.68 14.34 -5.42
C LYS A 289 -25.30 15.74 -4.92
N LYS A 290 -25.03 15.89 -3.61
CA LYS A 290 -24.61 17.17 -3.01
C LYS A 290 -23.29 17.71 -3.60
N LEU A 291 -22.39 16.83 -4.05
CA LEU A 291 -21.11 17.19 -4.66
C LEU A 291 -21.19 17.29 -6.19
N ASN A 292 -22.35 17.12 -6.79
CA ASN A 292 -22.56 17.09 -8.25
C ASN A 292 -21.61 16.11 -8.95
N LYS A 293 -21.50 14.87 -8.42
CA LYS A 293 -20.67 13.79 -8.98
C LYS A 293 -21.54 12.60 -9.35
N LYS A 294 -21.26 11.99 -10.51
CA LYS A 294 -21.91 10.73 -10.90
C LYS A 294 -21.45 9.60 -9.97
N ILE A 295 -22.36 8.71 -9.57
CA ILE A 295 -22.03 7.54 -8.76
C ILE A 295 -22.41 6.25 -9.49
N SER A 296 -21.58 5.21 -9.29
CA SER A 296 -21.90 3.83 -9.67
C SER A 296 -21.91 2.97 -8.42
N LEU A 297 -23.02 2.33 -8.15
CA LEU A 297 -23.19 1.40 -7.04
C LEU A 297 -22.88 -0.02 -7.53
N VAL A 298 -22.04 -0.74 -6.80
CA VAL A 298 -21.64 -2.12 -7.11
C VAL A 298 -22.18 -3.03 -6.01
N ASN A 299 -23.31 -3.65 -6.28
CA ASN A 299 -23.88 -4.65 -5.40
C ASN A 299 -23.19 -6.01 -5.63
N VAL A 300 -22.78 -6.66 -4.56
CA VAL A 300 -22.02 -7.92 -4.59
C VAL A 300 -22.80 -9.01 -3.86
N GLU A 301 -22.99 -10.12 -4.53
CA GLU A 301 -23.58 -11.32 -3.94
C GLU A 301 -22.57 -12.10 -3.12
N ASN A 302 -23.03 -12.77 -2.06
CA ASN A 302 -22.19 -13.55 -1.16
C ASN A 302 -21.37 -14.62 -1.90
N GLN A 303 -21.98 -15.39 -2.80
CA GLN A 303 -21.27 -16.41 -3.59
C GLN A 303 -20.17 -15.80 -4.46
N LYS A 304 -20.44 -14.60 -5.04
CA LYS A 304 -19.42 -13.87 -5.83
C LYS A 304 -18.25 -13.45 -4.96
N LEU A 305 -18.50 -13.00 -3.73
CA LEU A 305 -17.43 -12.64 -2.80
C LEU A 305 -16.57 -13.86 -2.43
N LEU A 306 -17.20 -15.01 -2.11
CA LEU A 306 -16.50 -16.27 -1.80
C LEU A 306 -15.62 -16.74 -2.95
N SER A 307 -16.14 -16.75 -4.18
CA SER A 307 -15.36 -17.11 -5.37
C SER A 307 -14.22 -16.14 -5.64
N THR A 308 -14.42 -14.85 -5.32
CA THR A 308 -13.40 -13.81 -5.46
C THR A 308 -12.26 -14.01 -4.47
N TRP A 309 -12.51 -14.39 -3.23
CA TRP A 309 -11.44 -14.72 -2.28
C TRP A 309 -10.54 -15.84 -2.77
N LYS A 310 -11.14 -16.93 -3.29
CA LYS A 310 -10.38 -18.05 -3.89
C LYS A 310 -9.56 -17.57 -5.09
N TYR A 311 -10.16 -16.80 -5.99
CA TYR A 311 -9.47 -16.23 -7.16
C TYR A 311 -8.27 -15.37 -6.77
N LEU A 312 -8.47 -14.40 -5.87
CA LEU A 312 -7.42 -13.48 -5.45
C LEU A 312 -6.29 -14.19 -4.70
N THR A 313 -6.60 -15.18 -3.87
CA THR A 313 -5.59 -16.00 -3.19
C THR A 313 -4.71 -16.75 -4.18
N LYS A 314 -5.29 -17.34 -5.22
CA LYS A 314 -4.54 -18.01 -6.30
C LYS A 314 -3.68 -17.01 -7.10
N LEU A 315 -4.24 -15.85 -7.42
CA LEU A 315 -3.54 -14.80 -8.18
C LEU A 315 -2.30 -14.30 -7.43
N ARG A 316 -2.47 -13.99 -6.14
CA ARG A 316 -1.42 -13.47 -5.26
C ARG A 316 -0.43 -14.53 -4.81
N LYS A 317 -0.87 -15.79 -4.77
CA LYS A 317 -0.13 -16.92 -4.18
C LYS A 317 0.23 -16.69 -2.70
N GLU A 318 -0.62 -15.96 -1.99
CA GLU A 318 -0.54 -15.68 -0.55
C GLU A 318 -1.94 -15.54 0.05
N PRO A 319 -2.10 -15.73 1.37
CA PRO A 319 -3.35 -15.42 2.05
C PRO A 319 -3.73 -13.94 1.90
N LEU A 320 -5.02 -13.67 1.71
CA LEU A 320 -5.57 -12.32 1.78
C LEU A 320 -5.57 -11.85 3.24
N SER A 321 -5.39 -10.55 3.48
CA SER A 321 -5.35 -10.00 4.85
C SER A 321 -6.74 -9.94 5.47
N VAL A 322 -7.75 -9.51 4.70
CA VAL A 322 -9.11 -9.27 5.20
C VAL A 322 -10.19 -9.57 4.13
N PRO A 323 -11.42 -9.89 4.55
CA PRO A 323 -12.51 -10.23 3.62
C PRO A 323 -12.82 -9.15 2.58
N ASN A 324 -12.69 -7.87 2.93
CA ASN A 324 -13.05 -6.77 2.04
C ASN A 324 -12.07 -6.53 0.88
N GLU A 325 -10.95 -7.24 0.80
CA GLU A 325 -10.11 -7.25 -0.41
C GLU A 325 -10.90 -7.68 -1.64
N GLY A 326 -11.83 -8.63 -1.48
CA GLY A 326 -12.73 -9.06 -2.54
C GLY A 326 -13.63 -7.93 -3.04
N LEU A 327 -14.18 -7.12 -2.14
CA LEU A 327 -15.03 -5.97 -2.51
C LEU A 327 -14.23 -4.89 -3.25
N ILE A 328 -13.01 -4.57 -2.76
CA ILE A 328 -12.10 -3.62 -3.41
C ILE A 328 -11.78 -4.06 -4.84
N TYR A 329 -11.43 -5.35 -5.03
CA TYR A 329 -11.19 -5.89 -6.36
C TYR A 329 -12.43 -5.77 -7.26
N LEU A 330 -13.60 -6.18 -6.77
CA LEU A 330 -14.83 -6.21 -7.56
C LEU A 330 -15.28 -4.81 -8.00
N VAL A 331 -15.19 -3.80 -7.12
CA VAL A 331 -15.49 -2.43 -7.50
C VAL A 331 -14.48 -1.89 -8.52
N CYS A 332 -13.19 -2.15 -8.33
CA CYS A 332 -12.15 -1.75 -9.27
C CYS A 332 -12.33 -2.42 -10.65
N LYS A 333 -12.75 -3.68 -10.68
CA LYS A 333 -13.04 -4.42 -11.92
C LYS A 333 -14.23 -3.87 -12.68
N LYS A 334 -15.22 -3.27 -11.98
CA LYS A 334 -16.39 -2.61 -12.59
C LYS A 334 -16.08 -1.22 -13.15
N MET A 335 -14.95 -0.62 -12.78
CA MET A 335 -14.57 0.69 -13.28
C MET A 335 -14.23 0.64 -14.78
N ASN A 336 -14.56 1.73 -15.50
CA ASN A 336 -14.16 1.87 -16.90
C ASN A 336 -12.64 1.65 -17.06
N LYS A 337 -12.23 0.99 -18.14
CA LYS A 337 -10.81 0.71 -18.45
C LYS A 337 -9.96 1.99 -18.47
N LYS A 338 -10.52 3.13 -18.94
CA LYS A 338 -9.83 4.44 -18.97
C LYS A 338 -9.57 5.01 -17.57
N ASN A 339 -10.33 4.61 -16.54
CA ASN A 339 -10.14 5.04 -15.15
C ASN A 339 -9.04 4.19 -14.49
N LYS A 340 -7.78 4.55 -14.68
CA LYS A 340 -6.65 3.82 -14.13
C LYS A 340 -6.26 4.29 -12.72
N ILE A 341 -6.58 5.54 -12.34
CA ILE A 341 -6.30 6.12 -11.01
C ILE A 341 -7.56 6.05 -10.14
N VAL A 342 -7.41 5.56 -8.89
CA VAL A 342 -8.48 5.44 -7.91
C VAL A 342 -8.06 6.11 -6.61
N LEU A 343 -8.69 7.23 -6.25
CA LEU A 343 -8.45 7.89 -4.97
C LEU A 343 -9.24 7.20 -3.86
N THR A 344 -8.60 6.99 -2.71
CA THR A 344 -9.20 6.32 -1.55
C THR A 344 -8.95 7.09 -0.26
N GLY A 345 -9.84 6.93 0.72
CA GLY A 345 -9.68 7.47 2.07
C GLY A 345 -8.78 6.64 2.99
N GLU A 346 -8.05 5.67 2.45
CA GLU A 346 -7.17 4.79 3.24
C GLU A 346 -6.09 5.59 3.96
N GLY A 347 -5.74 5.20 5.18
CA GLY A 347 -4.77 5.89 6.03
C GLY A 347 -5.38 6.96 6.94
N ALA A 348 -6.61 7.40 6.69
CA ALA A 348 -7.25 8.44 7.52
C ALA A 348 -7.49 7.97 8.97
N ASP A 349 -7.97 6.74 9.15
CA ASP A 349 -8.23 6.17 10.48
C ASP A 349 -6.94 6.04 11.31
N GLU A 350 -5.84 5.67 10.68
CA GLU A 350 -4.53 5.48 11.31
C GLU A 350 -3.92 6.81 11.74
N ILE A 351 -4.01 7.82 10.87
CA ILE A 351 -3.35 9.12 11.07
C ILE A 351 -4.17 10.04 12.00
N PHE A 352 -5.49 9.98 11.92
CA PHE A 352 -6.40 10.85 12.67
C PHE A 352 -7.12 10.14 13.83
N PHE A 353 -6.64 8.97 14.26
CA PHE A 353 -7.16 8.20 15.39
C PHE A 353 -8.63 7.80 15.22
N GLY A 354 -8.98 7.22 14.08
CA GLY A 354 -10.33 6.79 13.76
C GLY A 354 -10.76 5.47 14.39
N TYR A 355 -9.85 4.72 15.02
CA TYR A 355 -10.15 3.49 15.77
C TYR A 355 -10.45 3.83 17.23
N ASP A 356 -11.62 4.41 17.48
CA ASP A 356 -12.04 4.97 18.76
C ASP A 356 -11.69 4.10 19.97
N LYS A 357 -12.10 2.85 19.93
CA LYS A 357 -11.97 1.93 21.07
C LYS A 357 -10.53 1.80 21.56
N ILE A 358 -9.59 1.59 20.65
CA ILE A 358 -8.20 1.32 21.00
C ILE A 358 -7.43 2.61 21.36
N PHE A 359 -7.70 3.72 20.66
CA PHE A 359 -7.05 4.99 20.98
C PHE A 359 -7.57 5.59 22.28
N ARG A 360 -8.89 5.50 22.57
CA ARG A 360 -9.45 5.94 23.86
C ARG A 360 -8.90 5.12 25.02
N TRP A 361 -8.85 3.79 24.88
CA TRP A 361 -8.20 2.95 25.86
C TRP A 361 -6.75 3.38 26.11
N ALA A 362 -5.96 3.60 25.06
CA ALA A 362 -4.57 3.99 25.21
C ALA A 362 -4.39 5.35 25.92
N LEU A 363 -5.36 6.27 25.79
CA LEU A 363 -5.35 7.56 26.47
C LEU A 363 -5.61 7.45 27.99
N THR A 364 -6.32 6.41 28.44
CA THR A 364 -6.63 6.18 29.86
C THR A 364 -5.55 5.38 30.58
N GLN A 365 -4.55 4.84 29.86
CA GLN A 365 -3.51 4.01 30.45
C GLN A 365 -2.30 4.82 30.88
N ASN A 366 -1.91 4.73 32.15
CA ASN A 366 -0.63 5.27 32.65
C ASN A 366 0.55 4.43 32.14
N GLN A 367 0.38 3.11 32.08
CA GLN A 367 1.35 2.16 31.55
C GLN A 367 0.71 1.26 30.49
N LEU A 368 1.54 0.79 29.54
CA LEU A 368 1.07 -0.08 28.47
C LEU A 368 0.81 -1.50 28.98
N ASN A 369 -0.43 -1.95 28.88
CA ASN A 369 -0.81 -3.35 29.06
C ASN A 369 -0.82 -4.07 27.69
N ILE A 370 0.28 -4.75 27.37
CA ILE A 370 0.47 -5.44 26.07
C ILE A 370 -0.59 -6.54 25.89
N ARG A 371 -0.94 -7.29 26.94
CA ARG A 371 -1.95 -8.36 26.85
C ARG A 371 -3.30 -7.77 26.45
N LYS A 372 -3.74 -6.71 27.12
CA LYS A 372 -5.00 -6.03 26.81
C LYS A 372 -5.01 -5.42 25.41
N PHE A 373 -3.88 -4.86 24.97
CA PHE A 373 -3.74 -4.38 23.59
C PHE A 373 -3.95 -5.50 22.57
N ILE A 374 -3.33 -6.67 22.78
CA ILE A 374 -3.45 -7.82 21.87
C ILE A 374 -4.89 -8.34 21.83
N GLU A 375 -5.58 -8.43 22.98
CA GLU A 375 -6.99 -8.81 23.07
C GLU A 375 -7.89 -7.85 22.27
N MET A 376 -7.63 -6.56 22.34
CA MET A 376 -8.41 -5.54 21.63
C MET A 376 -8.13 -5.52 20.12
N TYR A 377 -6.88 -5.76 19.73
CA TYR A 377 -6.44 -5.66 18.34
C TYR A 377 -6.60 -6.98 17.57
N GLY A 378 -6.48 -8.11 18.24
CA GLY A 378 -6.48 -9.45 17.62
C GLY A 378 -7.81 -9.83 16.95
N TYR A 379 -7.72 -10.76 16.02
CA TYR A 379 -8.85 -11.26 15.21
C TYR A 379 -9.15 -12.76 15.48
N SER A 380 -8.49 -13.35 16.43
CA SER A 380 -8.71 -14.72 16.90
C SER A 380 -8.57 -14.77 18.41
N ASN A 381 -9.41 -15.54 19.07
CA ASN A 381 -9.34 -15.86 20.49
C ASN A 381 -8.71 -17.23 20.76
N THR A 382 -8.46 -18.02 19.71
CA THR A 382 -7.90 -19.37 19.81
C THR A 382 -6.40 -19.44 19.48
N VAL A 383 -5.84 -18.41 18.85
CA VAL A 383 -4.42 -18.36 18.47
C VAL A 383 -3.66 -17.46 19.42
N LYS A 384 -2.60 -17.98 20.03
CA LYS A 384 -1.69 -17.19 20.86
C LYS A 384 -0.66 -16.43 20.01
N PRO A 385 -0.21 -15.25 20.46
CA PRO A 385 0.87 -14.53 19.80
C PRO A 385 2.15 -15.36 19.73
N THR A 386 2.84 -15.32 18.60
CA THR A 386 4.15 -15.97 18.45
C THR A 386 5.24 -15.21 19.20
N ILE A 387 6.31 -15.91 19.58
CA ILE A 387 7.49 -15.27 20.21
C ILE A 387 8.04 -14.17 19.31
N ARG A 388 8.08 -14.39 18.00
CA ARG A 388 8.53 -13.41 17.00
C ARG A 388 7.71 -12.12 17.05
N PHE A 389 6.39 -12.22 17.09
CA PHE A 389 5.50 -11.06 17.18
C PHE A 389 5.62 -10.36 18.54
N MET A 390 5.74 -11.13 19.64
CA MET A 390 5.94 -10.56 20.97
C MET A 390 7.26 -9.79 21.08
N ASN A 391 8.35 -10.28 20.49
CA ASN A 391 9.62 -9.57 20.45
C ASN A 391 9.49 -8.25 19.66
N TYR A 392 8.77 -8.26 18.52
CA TYR A 392 8.46 -7.04 17.77
C TYR A 392 7.65 -6.05 18.63
N ILE A 393 6.57 -6.49 19.29
CA ILE A 393 5.78 -5.62 20.19
C ILE A 393 6.65 -5.02 21.29
N LYS A 394 7.46 -5.83 21.96
CA LYS A 394 8.38 -5.36 23.04
C LYS A 394 9.38 -4.33 22.52
N SER A 395 9.92 -4.52 21.32
CA SER A 395 10.89 -3.58 20.72
C SER A 395 10.30 -2.19 20.47
N ILE A 396 9.04 -2.11 20.03
CA ILE A 396 8.36 -0.83 19.80
C ILE A 396 7.73 -0.24 21.06
N ALA A 397 7.47 -1.07 22.09
CA ALA A 397 6.84 -0.65 23.35
C ALA A 397 7.83 -0.01 24.36
N SER A 398 9.12 -0.27 24.22
CA SER A 398 10.15 0.13 25.20
C SER A 398 10.04 1.62 25.57
N LYS A 399 9.90 1.90 26.88
CA LYS A 399 9.85 3.23 27.50
C LYS A 399 8.81 4.21 26.92
N LYS A 400 7.70 3.71 26.31
CA LYS A 400 6.67 4.55 25.72
C LYS A 400 5.38 4.57 26.54
N LYS A 401 4.69 5.73 26.51
CA LYS A 401 3.30 5.81 26.95
C LYS A 401 2.41 4.93 26.05
N ALA A 402 1.30 4.41 26.57
CA ALA A 402 0.40 3.53 25.81
C ALA A 402 -0.10 4.19 24.50
N ILE A 403 -0.46 5.47 24.54
CA ILE A 403 -0.89 6.20 23.33
C ILE A 403 0.21 6.30 22.28
N ASP A 404 1.45 6.50 22.70
CA ASP A 404 2.60 6.59 21.83
C ASP A 404 2.92 5.25 21.18
N PHE A 405 2.81 4.16 21.96
CA PHE A 405 2.96 2.81 21.45
C PHE A 405 1.89 2.49 20.39
N VAL A 406 0.62 2.79 20.69
CA VAL A 406 -0.49 2.53 19.76
C VAL A 406 -0.29 3.31 18.47
N GLU A 407 0.09 4.59 18.54
CA GLU A 407 0.37 5.38 17.35
C GLU A 407 1.49 4.77 16.50
N ASP A 408 2.61 4.36 17.10
CA ASP A 408 3.70 3.70 16.38
C ASP A 408 3.28 2.36 15.78
N PHE A 409 2.56 1.53 16.54
CA PHE A 409 2.05 0.25 16.04
C PHE A 409 1.16 0.45 14.81
N PHE A 410 0.31 1.48 14.84
CA PHE A 410 -0.53 1.80 13.69
C PHE A 410 0.29 2.28 12.48
N TYR A 411 1.35 3.04 12.67
CA TYR A 411 2.24 3.46 11.58
C TYR A 411 3.16 2.35 11.06
N ASP A 412 3.61 1.44 11.93
CA ASP A 412 4.65 0.47 11.58
C ASP A 412 4.10 -0.89 11.15
N PHE A 413 2.92 -1.27 11.66
CA PHE A 413 2.29 -2.55 11.37
C PHE A 413 0.94 -2.41 10.65
N HIS A 414 0.00 -1.66 11.25
CA HIS A 414 -1.38 -1.63 10.76
C HIS A 414 -1.50 -0.93 9.39
N LEU A 415 -0.99 0.29 9.27
CA LEU A 415 -1.03 1.06 8.03
C LEU A 415 -0.34 0.33 6.85
N PRO A 416 0.89 -0.20 6.97
CA PRO A 416 1.50 -0.97 5.88
C PRO A 416 0.69 -2.19 5.45
N THR A 417 0.01 -2.87 6.39
CA THR A 417 -0.88 -4.01 6.08
C THR A 417 -2.06 -3.56 5.22
N LEU A 418 -2.68 -2.42 5.55
CA LEU A 418 -3.80 -1.87 4.78
C LEU A 418 -3.36 -1.35 3.41
N LEU A 419 -2.21 -0.68 3.35
CA LEU A 419 -1.65 -0.20 2.08
C LEU A 419 -1.36 -1.34 1.11
N ARG A 420 -0.78 -2.45 1.63
CA ARG A 420 -0.54 -3.65 0.84
C ARG A 420 -1.84 -4.29 0.32
N ARG A 421 -2.85 -4.38 1.18
CA ARG A 421 -4.20 -4.83 0.82
C ARG A 421 -4.79 -4.00 -0.31
N MET A 422 -4.77 -2.67 -0.16
CA MET A 422 -5.33 -1.74 -1.13
C MET A 422 -4.59 -1.80 -2.46
N ASP A 423 -3.24 -1.80 -2.42
CA ASP A 423 -2.39 -1.95 -3.60
C ASP A 423 -2.73 -3.24 -4.35
N PHE A 424 -2.69 -4.39 -3.67
CA PHE A 424 -2.93 -5.69 -4.30
C PHE A 424 -4.34 -5.78 -4.89
N ALA A 425 -5.39 -5.48 -4.12
CA ALA A 425 -6.75 -5.65 -4.57
C ALA A 425 -7.11 -4.74 -5.75
N SER A 426 -6.63 -3.51 -5.76
CA SER A 426 -6.83 -2.58 -6.88
C SER A 426 -6.00 -2.98 -8.11
N MET A 427 -4.75 -3.40 -7.91
CA MET A 427 -3.88 -3.84 -8.99
C MET A 427 -4.35 -5.14 -9.65
N ALA A 428 -4.91 -6.08 -8.88
CA ALA A 428 -5.54 -7.28 -9.45
C ALA A 428 -6.63 -6.94 -10.50
N ALA A 429 -7.18 -5.73 -10.44
CA ALA A 429 -8.09 -5.16 -11.44
C ALA A 429 -7.40 -4.13 -12.36
N SER A 430 -6.07 -4.05 -12.38
CA SER A 430 -5.27 -3.09 -13.15
C SER A 430 -5.67 -1.62 -12.88
N LYS A 431 -5.89 -1.29 -11.61
CA LYS A 431 -6.18 0.07 -11.12
C LYS A 431 -5.15 0.50 -10.10
N GLU A 432 -4.71 1.74 -10.19
CA GLU A 432 -3.78 2.34 -9.23
C GLU A 432 -4.53 3.03 -8.11
N ALA A 433 -4.58 2.43 -6.93
CA ALA A 433 -5.07 3.11 -5.75
C ALA A 433 -4.05 4.13 -5.24
N ARG A 434 -4.52 5.34 -4.94
CA ARG A 434 -3.77 6.43 -4.33
C ARG A 434 -4.40 6.81 -3.00
N VAL A 435 -3.55 7.15 -2.04
CA VAL A 435 -3.91 7.31 -0.62
C VAL A 435 -3.52 8.71 -0.11
N PRO A 436 -4.26 9.78 -0.48
CA PRO A 436 -3.86 11.15 -0.19
C PRO A 436 -3.62 11.46 1.28
N PHE A 437 -4.26 10.76 2.22
CA PHE A 437 -3.98 10.96 3.65
C PHE A 437 -2.58 10.46 4.04
N VAL A 438 -2.02 9.49 3.31
CA VAL A 438 -0.69 8.94 3.56
C VAL A 438 0.37 9.77 2.81
N SER A 439 0.45 11.05 3.11
CA SER A 439 1.46 11.94 2.55
C SER A 439 2.47 12.37 3.61
N LYS A 440 3.72 12.61 3.18
CA LYS A 440 4.81 13.10 4.04
C LYS A 440 4.37 14.30 4.87
N ASN A 441 3.80 15.30 4.22
CA ASN A 441 3.44 16.55 4.87
C ASN A 441 2.32 16.39 5.91
N ILE A 442 1.31 15.55 5.66
CA ILE A 442 0.25 15.28 6.63
C ILE A 442 0.82 14.52 7.83
N ILE A 443 1.53 13.43 7.59
CA ILE A 443 2.05 12.55 8.64
C ILE A 443 3.05 13.28 9.52
N GLU A 444 4.06 13.94 8.97
CA GLU A 444 5.07 14.68 9.75
C GLU A 444 4.47 15.81 10.63
N ASN A 445 3.37 16.41 10.19
CA ASN A 445 2.72 17.46 10.96
C ASN A 445 1.75 16.91 12.03
N LEU A 446 1.34 15.65 11.97
CA LEU A 446 0.38 15.05 12.91
C LEU A 446 1.02 14.00 13.84
N TYR A 447 2.11 13.38 13.43
CA TYR A 447 2.78 12.36 14.22
C TYR A 447 3.25 12.90 15.57
N ARG A 448 2.88 12.22 16.65
CA ARG A 448 3.25 12.56 18.03
C ARG A 448 2.82 13.99 18.46
N LYS A 449 1.75 14.53 17.85
CA LYS A 449 1.10 15.74 18.35
C LYS A 449 0.25 15.41 19.56
N ASN A 450 -0.13 16.47 20.32
CA ASN A 450 -1.07 16.28 21.41
C ASN A 450 -2.31 15.51 20.90
N PRO A 451 -2.65 14.38 21.52
CA PRO A 451 -3.78 13.56 21.09
C PRO A 451 -5.11 14.32 20.99
N SER A 452 -5.32 15.33 21.81
CA SER A 452 -6.53 16.17 21.80
C SER A 452 -6.80 16.86 20.46
N ILE A 453 -5.76 17.01 19.60
CA ILE A 453 -5.94 17.52 18.22
C ILE A 453 -6.72 16.51 17.38
N LYS A 454 -6.57 15.20 17.64
CA LYS A 454 -7.12 14.11 16.83
C LYS A 454 -8.37 13.48 17.44
N ILE A 455 -8.42 13.39 18.80
CA ILE A 455 -9.47 12.67 19.53
C ILE A 455 -9.75 13.35 20.88
N ASN A 456 -11.03 13.38 21.29
CA ASN A 456 -11.47 13.79 22.62
C ASN A 456 -12.51 12.80 23.18
N LYS A 457 -13.13 13.10 24.32
CA LYS A 457 -14.14 12.23 24.95
C LYS A 457 -15.31 11.88 24.01
N ASN A 458 -15.73 12.79 23.14
CA ASN A 458 -16.91 12.65 22.30
C ASN A 458 -16.59 12.19 20.87
N HIS A 459 -15.47 12.65 20.30
CA HIS A 459 -15.18 12.49 18.87
C HIS A 459 -13.73 12.09 18.59
N SER A 460 -13.57 11.17 17.65
CA SER A 460 -12.32 10.92 16.93
C SER A 460 -12.29 11.71 15.62
N LYS A 461 -11.15 11.71 14.94
CA LYS A 461 -10.94 12.42 13.67
C LYS A 461 -11.34 13.90 13.74
N ILE A 462 -11.10 14.56 14.85
CA ILE A 462 -11.51 15.96 15.08
C ILE A 462 -11.22 16.89 13.90
N PRO A 463 -10.00 16.88 13.28
CA PRO A 463 -9.73 17.76 12.14
C PRO A 463 -10.58 17.44 10.91
N LEU A 464 -10.88 16.16 10.68
CA LEU A 464 -11.70 15.75 9.52
C LEU A 464 -13.18 16.08 9.75
N ARG A 465 -13.67 16.00 11.00
CA ARG A 465 -15.03 16.45 11.35
C ARG A 465 -15.18 17.94 11.13
N LYS A 466 -14.25 18.77 11.65
CA LYS A 466 -14.21 20.22 11.39
C LYS A 466 -14.13 20.53 9.89
N TYR A 467 -13.46 19.68 9.12
CA TYR A 467 -13.42 19.80 7.67
C TYR A 467 -14.82 19.64 7.05
N ILE A 468 -15.57 18.60 7.45
CA ILE A 468 -16.93 18.33 6.97
C ILE A 468 -17.89 19.47 7.34
N GLU A 469 -17.79 20.00 8.57
CA GLU A 469 -18.55 21.17 9.01
C GLU A 469 -18.29 22.38 8.11
N LYS A 470 -17.01 22.70 7.85
CA LYS A 470 -16.62 23.84 7.00
C LYS A 470 -17.10 23.73 5.54
N ILE A 471 -17.38 22.54 5.04
CA ILE A 471 -17.90 22.33 3.68
C ILE A 471 -19.43 22.10 3.66
N ASN A 472 -20.12 22.36 4.78
CA ASN A 472 -21.57 22.28 4.94
C ASN A 472 -22.17 20.89 4.58
N LEU A 473 -21.47 19.80 4.96
CA LEU A 473 -21.92 18.43 4.78
C LEU A 473 -22.17 17.71 6.11
N ASN A 474 -22.75 18.44 7.10
CA ASN A 474 -22.90 17.96 8.49
C ASN A 474 -23.69 16.66 8.62
N PHE A 475 -24.56 16.32 7.66
CA PHE A 475 -25.26 15.06 7.68
C PHE A 475 -24.31 13.85 7.60
N VAL A 476 -23.10 14.00 7.02
CA VAL A 476 -22.08 12.94 6.98
C VAL A 476 -21.58 12.58 8.38
N LEU A 477 -21.58 13.55 9.32
CA LEU A 477 -21.15 13.32 10.69
C LEU A 477 -22.12 12.47 11.50
N ARG A 478 -23.39 12.43 11.07
CA ARG A 478 -24.48 11.66 11.70
C ARG A 478 -24.69 10.29 11.04
N THR A 479 -24.04 10.03 9.91
CA THR A 479 -24.17 8.75 9.19
C THR A 479 -23.44 7.65 9.95
N LYS A 480 -24.12 6.57 10.27
CA LYS A 480 -23.50 5.37 10.87
C LYS A 480 -22.53 4.76 9.87
N LYS A 481 -21.25 4.70 10.22
CA LYS A 481 -20.23 4.05 9.39
C LYS A 481 -20.37 2.54 9.49
N ILE A 482 -20.68 1.89 8.38
CA ILE A 482 -20.65 0.43 8.24
C ILE A 482 -19.24 -0.01 7.75
N GLY A 483 -18.59 0.83 6.99
CA GLY A 483 -17.32 0.54 6.30
C GLY A 483 -17.53 -0.42 5.11
N PHE A 484 -16.46 -0.87 4.51
CA PHE A 484 -16.53 -1.97 3.53
C PHE A 484 -16.74 -3.30 4.29
N SER A 485 -17.90 -3.47 4.94
CA SER A 485 -18.20 -4.72 5.62
C SER A 485 -18.41 -5.83 4.59
N ALA A 486 -17.68 -6.93 4.80
CA ALA A 486 -17.77 -8.15 4.01
C ALA A 486 -18.35 -9.31 4.87
N GLU A 487 -19.20 -8.98 5.83
CA GLU A 487 -19.88 -9.97 6.69
C GLU A 487 -21.02 -10.62 5.90
N ILE A 488 -20.85 -11.92 5.63
CA ILE A 488 -21.78 -12.71 4.78
C ILE A 488 -23.02 -13.13 5.57
N ASN A 489 -22.92 -13.29 6.90
CA ASN A 489 -24.03 -13.64 7.79
C ASN A 489 -24.14 -12.64 8.93
N ASN A 490 -25.17 -11.79 8.91
CA ASN A 490 -25.44 -10.82 9.99
C ASN A 490 -25.78 -11.49 11.34
N LYS A 491 -26.16 -12.79 11.34
CA LYS A 491 -26.50 -13.58 12.53
C LYS A 491 -25.28 -14.25 13.18
N SER A 492 -24.19 -14.43 12.47
CA SER A 492 -22.95 -15.00 13.00
C SER A 492 -22.03 -13.87 13.47
N GLY A 493 -21.54 -13.95 14.71
CA GLY A 493 -20.64 -12.93 15.28
C GLY A 493 -19.36 -12.72 14.44
N LYS A 494 -18.72 -11.56 14.60
CA LYS A 494 -17.51 -11.12 13.88
C LYS A 494 -16.44 -12.22 13.74
N PHE A 495 -16.20 -13.01 14.78
CA PHE A 495 -15.19 -14.07 14.78
C PHE A 495 -15.55 -15.25 13.88
N GLN A 496 -16.82 -15.65 13.79
CA GLN A 496 -17.25 -16.77 12.93
C GLN A 496 -17.10 -16.44 11.45
N ASN A 497 -17.50 -15.24 11.03
CA ASN A 497 -17.31 -14.76 9.65
C ASN A 497 -15.83 -14.68 9.27
N TYR A 498 -15.00 -14.26 10.23
CA TYR A 498 -13.57 -14.16 9.98
C TYR A 498 -12.90 -15.55 9.90
N SER A 499 -13.30 -16.49 10.74
CA SER A 499 -12.82 -17.88 10.71
C SER A 499 -13.16 -18.57 9.39
N MET A 500 -14.40 -18.39 8.89
CA MET A 500 -14.81 -18.93 7.58
C MET A 500 -13.92 -18.38 6.45
N PHE A 501 -13.71 -17.06 6.42
CA PHE A 501 -12.83 -16.42 5.45
C PHE A 501 -11.41 -17.00 5.51
N GLN A 502 -10.84 -17.08 6.71
CA GLN A 502 -9.49 -17.61 6.92
C GLN A 502 -9.36 -19.06 6.45
N ASN A 503 -10.35 -19.90 6.73
CA ASN A 503 -10.37 -21.30 6.30
C ASN A 503 -10.37 -21.45 4.76
N ILE A 504 -11.23 -20.66 4.07
CA ILE A 504 -11.29 -20.66 2.61
C ILE A 504 -9.96 -20.23 1.99
N VAL A 505 -9.41 -19.11 2.50
CA VAL A 505 -8.17 -18.53 1.99
C VAL A 505 -6.99 -19.47 2.25
N LEU A 506 -6.88 -20.02 3.47
CA LEU A 506 -5.77 -20.91 3.83
C LEU A 506 -5.82 -22.25 3.06
N LYS A 507 -7.02 -22.84 2.90
CA LYS A 507 -7.20 -24.05 2.08
C LYS A 507 -6.77 -23.80 0.63
N THR A 508 -7.15 -22.65 0.09
CA THR A 508 -6.78 -22.26 -1.29
C THR A 508 -5.27 -22.05 -1.41
N PHE A 509 -4.66 -21.32 -0.46
CA PHE A 509 -3.22 -21.03 -0.45
C PHE A 509 -2.39 -22.32 -0.35
N LYS A 510 -2.73 -23.22 0.58
CA LYS A 510 -2.03 -24.52 0.71
C LYS A 510 -2.09 -25.34 -0.58
N LYS A 511 -3.26 -25.39 -1.23
CA LYS A 511 -3.42 -26.13 -2.50
C LYS A 511 -2.53 -25.59 -3.64
N GLU A 512 -2.20 -24.29 -3.64
CA GLU A 512 -1.32 -23.67 -4.65
C GLU A 512 0.17 -23.93 -4.40
N HIS A 513 0.58 -24.33 -3.19
CA HIS A 513 1.97 -24.49 -2.79
C HIS A 513 2.34 -25.93 -2.36
N LEU A 514 1.38 -26.84 -2.24
CA LEU A 514 1.61 -28.25 -1.92
C LEU A 514 1.63 -29.13 -3.19
N LYS A 515 1.49 -28.50 -4.38
CA LYS A 515 1.75 -29.11 -5.70
C LYS A 515 3.15 -28.68 -6.14
#